data_bf0a5e4d8b7984eb674f2f18f2ac4a31
#
_entry.id   bf0a5e4d8b7984eb674f2f18f2ac4a31
#
_cell.length_a   1.000
_cell.length_b   1.000
_cell.length_c   1.000
_cell.angle_alpha   90.00
_cell.angle_beta   90.00
_cell.angle_gamma   90.00
#
_symmetry.space_group_name_H-M   'P 1'
#
loop_
_entity.id
_entity.type
_entity.pdbx_description
1 polymer ?
#
loop_
_entity_poly.entity_id
_entity_poly.type
_entity_poly.pdbx_seq_one_letter_code
_entity_poly.pdbx_strand_id
1 'polypeptide(L)'
;MIVFSDMDGTLLTSDKQMSDATWAMLDELARRGIEFVPCTGRPLSGIFEPILAHPAVHYAVCANGASVWQLDDVVPTDASRATRILSRPLDRAIAHRVHRIAAGHDVTFDIFADGQCFLPRSLYTRPVSYTHLTL
;
A
#
# COMPACT_ATOMS: atom_id res chain seq x y z
N MET A 1 -14.53 -1.69 17.34
CA MET A 1 -14.85 -2.36 16.03
C MET A 1 -13.83 -1.92 15.02
N ILE A 2 -13.42 -2.79 14.10
CA ILE A 2 -12.43 -2.48 13.06
C ILE A 2 -13.08 -2.80 11.71
N VAL A 3 -12.88 -1.92 10.73
CA VAL A 3 -13.31 -2.11 9.33
C VAL A 3 -12.05 -2.26 8.49
N PHE A 4 -11.94 -3.33 7.73
CA PHE A 4 -10.89 -3.55 6.75
C PHE A 4 -11.46 -3.35 5.34
N SER A 5 -10.75 -2.65 4.49
CA SER A 5 -11.18 -2.41 3.10
C SER A 5 -10.00 -2.49 2.14
N ASP A 6 -10.21 -3.13 1.01
CA ASP A 6 -9.32 -2.97 -0.13
C ASP A 6 -9.43 -1.55 -0.69
N MET A 7 -8.40 -1.11 -1.40
CA MET A 7 -8.34 0.25 -1.94
C MET A 7 -8.73 0.31 -3.41
N ASP A 8 -8.03 -0.42 -4.27
CA ASP A 8 -8.16 -0.26 -5.72
C ASP A 8 -9.41 -0.97 -6.26
N GLY A 9 -10.38 -0.19 -6.75
CA GLY A 9 -11.67 -0.71 -7.22
C GLY A 9 -12.69 -0.98 -6.10
N THR A 10 -12.37 -0.65 -4.85
CA THR A 10 -13.27 -0.77 -3.69
C THR A 10 -13.44 0.59 -3.00
N LEU A 11 -12.39 1.09 -2.36
CA LEU A 11 -12.38 2.39 -1.68
C LEU A 11 -12.18 3.53 -2.67
N LEU A 12 -11.32 3.30 -3.66
CA LEU A 12 -10.99 4.26 -4.71
C LEU A 12 -11.82 4.02 -5.97
N THR A 13 -12.21 5.12 -6.61
CA THR A 13 -12.83 5.10 -7.94
C THR A 13 -11.85 4.60 -9.03
N SER A 14 -12.34 4.39 -10.25
CA SER A 14 -11.50 4.07 -11.42
C SER A 14 -10.40 5.09 -11.66
N ASP A 15 -10.65 6.35 -11.31
CA ASP A 15 -9.70 7.47 -11.45
C ASP A 15 -8.73 7.57 -10.26
N LYS A 16 -8.72 6.56 -9.39
CA LYS A 16 -7.90 6.49 -8.17
C LYS A 16 -8.16 7.63 -7.18
N GLN A 17 -9.38 8.14 -7.17
CA GLN A 17 -9.83 9.18 -6.26
C GLN A 17 -10.79 8.62 -5.21
N MET A 18 -10.88 9.30 -4.08
CA MET A 18 -11.92 9.04 -3.08
C MET A 18 -13.16 9.88 -3.41
N SER A 19 -14.33 9.26 -3.37
CA SER A 19 -15.59 10.02 -3.49
C SER A 19 -15.92 10.79 -2.20
N ASP A 20 -16.72 11.86 -2.32
CA ASP A 20 -17.20 12.59 -1.14
C ASP A 20 -17.96 11.69 -0.17
N ALA A 21 -18.71 10.70 -0.70
CA ALA A 21 -19.42 9.72 0.11
C ALA A 21 -18.44 8.82 0.90
N THR A 22 -17.30 8.47 0.30
CA THR A 22 -16.27 7.68 0.97
C THR A 22 -15.58 8.47 2.09
N TRP A 23 -15.29 9.75 1.85
CA TRP A 23 -14.77 10.64 2.89
C TRP A 23 -15.77 10.79 4.04
N ALA A 24 -17.04 11.06 3.75
CA ALA A 24 -18.09 11.17 4.77
C ALA A 24 -18.27 9.88 5.58
N MET A 25 -18.08 8.71 4.95
CA MET A 25 -18.07 7.42 5.65
C MET A 25 -16.90 7.34 6.64
N LEU A 26 -15.67 7.72 6.23
CA LEU A 26 -14.51 7.73 7.11
C LEU A 26 -14.70 8.68 8.30
N ASP A 27 -15.23 9.89 8.06
CA ASP A 27 -15.56 10.85 9.12
C ASP A 27 -16.55 10.26 10.13
N GLU A 28 -17.56 9.53 9.67
CA GLU A 28 -18.54 8.87 10.55
C GLU A 28 -17.90 7.73 11.35
N LEU A 29 -16.96 6.96 10.75
CA LEU A 29 -16.21 5.93 11.47
C LEU A 29 -15.37 6.56 12.58
N ALA A 30 -14.64 7.65 12.29
CA ALA A 30 -13.86 8.39 13.26
C ALA A 30 -14.75 8.89 14.42
N ARG A 31 -15.90 9.51 14.10
CA ARG A 31 -16.85 10.03 15.08
C ARG A 31 -17.38 8.94 16.03
N ARG A 32 -17.47 7.69 15.54
CA ARG A 32 -17.92 6.51 16.31
C ARG A 32 -16.78 5.78 17.03
N GLY A 33 -15.54 6.21 16.89
CA GLY A 33 -14.38 5.49 17.43
C GLY A 33 -14.20 4.10 16.78
N ILE A 34 -14.55 3.97 15.49
CA ILE A 34 -14.37 2.77 14.71
C ILE A 34 -13.10 2.90 13.90
N GLU A 35 -12.18 1.96 14.08
CA GLU A 35 -10.92 1.89 13.35
C GLU A 35 -11.16 1.49 11.89
N PHE A 36 -10.54 2.20 10.96
CA PHE A 36 -10.52 1.85 9.55
C PHE A 36 -9.10 1.49 9.12
N VAL A 37 -8.94 0.31 8.52
CA VAL A 37 -7.63 -0.22 8.12
C VAL A 37 -7.64 -0.47 6.61
N PRO A 38 -6.94 0.35 5.81
CA PRO A 38 -6.73 0.05 4.39
C PRO A 38 -5.88 -1.21 4.23
N CYS A 39 -6.33 -2.11 3.33
CA CYS A 39 -5.65 -3.36 2.99
C CYS A 39 -5.36 -3.34 1.49
N THR A 40 -4.09 -3.31 1.10
CA THR A 40 -3.73 -3.08 -0.30
C THR A 40 -2.50 -3.86 -0.74
N GLY A 41 -2.39 -4.12 -2.04
CA GLY A 41 -1.16 -4.59 -2.67
C GLY A 41 -0.05 -3.54 -2.72
N ARG A 42 -0.37 -2.26 -2.49
CA ARG A 42 0.60 -1.16 -2.52
C ARG A 42 1.58 -1.23 -1.35
N PRO A 43 2.81 -0.68 -1.49
CA PRO A 43 3.65 -0.36 -0.34
C PRO A 43 3.04 0.81 0.45
N LEU A 44 3.52 1.07 1.66
CA LEU A 44 3.03 2.18 2.49
C LEU A 44 3.11 3.52 1.74
N SER A 45 4.23 3.79 1.07
CA SER A 45 4.43 5.00 0.26
C SER A 45 3.48 5.13 -0.96
N GLY A 46 2.80 4.06 -1.32
CA GLY A 46 1.82 4.04 -2.41
C GLY A 46 0.38 4.32 -1.96
N ILE A 47 0.14 4.48 -0.65
CA ILE A 47 -1.16 4.87 -0.12
C ILE A 47 -1.26 6.40 -0.14
N PHE A 48 -2.40 6.91 -0.58
CA PHE A 48 -2.67 8.34 -0.64
C PHE A 48 -2.60 8.96 0.76
N GLU A 49 -1.73 9.96 0.94
CA GLU A 49 -1.43 10.57 2.22
C GLU A 49 -2.68 11.01 3.02
N PRO A 50 -3.69 11.67 2.43
CA PRO A 50 -4.91 12.04 3.16
C PRO A 50 -5.67 10.87 3.78
N ILE A 51 -5.54 9.65 3.23
CA ILE A 51 -6.13 8.44 3.84
C ILE A 51 -5.32 8.07 5.09
N LEU A 52 -3.99 8.06 5.01
CA LEU A 52 -3.11 7.75 6.14
C LEU A 52 -3.20 8.78 7.27
N ALA A 53 -3.49 10.03 6.92
CA ALA A 53 -3.65 11.13 7.89
C ALA A 53 -5.07 11.21 8.50
N HIS A 54 -6.00 10.35 8.07
CA HIS A 54 -7.38 10.42 8.51
C HIS A 54 -7.53 9.90 9.96
N PRO A 55 -8.31 10.58 10.85
CA PRO A 55 -8.47 10.20 12.25
C PRO A 55 -9.06 8.80 12.51
N ALA A 56 -9.64 8.16 11.52
CA ALA A 56 -10.10 6.78 11.62
C ALA A 56 -9.02 5.75 11.27
N VAL A 57 -7.81 6.17 10.85
CA VAL A 57 -6.77 5.30 10.28
C VAL A 57 -5.49 5.36 11.12
N HIS A 58 -5.26 4.32 11.93
CA HIS A 58 -4.02 4.18 12.73
C HIS A 58 -3.19 2.99 12.29
N TYR A 59 -3.68 2.19 11.36
CA TYR A 59 -2.99 1.01 10.83
C TYR A 59 -3.18 0.90 9.32
N ALA A 60 -2.22 0.26 8.66
CA ALA A 60 -2.32 -0.09 7.24
C ALA A 60 -1.75 -1.48 6.99
N VAL A 61 -2.46 -2.29 6.20
CA VAL A 61 -2.00 -3.59 5.70
C VAL A 61 -1.53 -3.39 4.27
N CYS A 62 -0.23 -3.60 4.04
CA CYS A 62 0.44 -3.31 2.78
C CYS A 62 1.04 -4.56 2.14
N ALA A 63 1.37 -4.46 0.85
CA ALA A 63 2.03 -5.52 0.08
C ALA A 63 1.28 -6.86 0.20
N ASN A 64 -0.06 -6.85 0.02
CA ASN A 64 -0.94 -8.01 0.15
C ASN A 64 -0.80 -8.77 1.50
N GLY A 65 -0.59 -8.04 2.59
CA GLY A 65 -0.43 -8.62 3.92
C GLY A 65 1.01 -8.97 4.30
N ALA A 66 1.99 -8.73 3.42
CA ALA A 66 3.40 -8.95 3.75
C ALA A 66 3.94 -7.96 4.80
N SER A 67 3.29 -6.82 4.98
CA SER A 67 3.61 -5.87 6.06
C SER A 67 2.37 -5.23 6.66
N VAL A 68 2.42 -4.98 7.98
CA VAL A 68 1.44 -4.19 8.70
C VAL A 68 2.16 -3.05 9.39
N TRP A 69 1.62 -1.86 9.24
CA TRP A 69 2.16 -0.63 9.76
C TRP A 69 1.21 -0.02 10.77
N GLN A 70 1.76 0.45 11.88
CA GLN A 70 1.10 1.33 12.81
C GLN A 70 1.53 2.76 12.48
N LEU A 71 0.56 3.65 12.37
CA LEU A 71 0.76 5.06 12.08
C LEU A 71 0.72 5.82 13.39
N ASP A 72 1.70 6.71 13.61
CA ASP A 72 1.69 7.57 14.79
C ASP A 72 0.66 8.70 14.62
N ASP A 73 0.11 9.21 15.72
CA ASP A 73 -0.95 10.25 15.77
C ASP A 73 -0.54 11.61 15.17
N VAL A 74 0.66 11.73 14.67
CA VAL A 74 1.15 12.94 14.00
C VAL A 74 1.11 12.72 12.50
N VAL A 75 0.35 13.56 11.80
CA VAL A 75 0.22 13.58 10.33
C VAL A 75 1.50 13.11 9.65
N PRO A 76 1.51 11.93 9.05
CA PRO A 76 2.72 11.38 8.45
C PRO A 76 2.95 12.03 7.10
N THR A 77 3.57 13.20 7.09
CA THR A 77 4.18 13.75 5.87
C THR A 77 5.42 12.94 5.46
N ASP A 78 5.79 11.96 6.28
CA ASP A 78 6.97 11.13 6.07
C ASP A 78 6.70 9.69 6.57
N ALA A 79 6.86 8.69 5.69
CA ALA A 79 6.77 7.27 6.03
C ALA A 79 7.79 6.85 7.12
N SER A 80 8.75 7.72 7.47
CA SER A 80 9.69 7.53 8.58
C SER A 80 9.02 7.52 9.97
N ARG A 81 7.76 7.93 10.08
CA ARG A 81 6.98 7.99 11.33
C ARG A 81 6.02 6.82 11.52
N ALA A 82 6.00 5.87 10.61
CA ALA A 82 5.22 4.66 10.76
C ALA A 82 6.08 3.52 11.32
N THR A 83 5.55 2.78 12.28
CA THR A 83 6.22 1.60 12.85
C THR A 83 5.71 0.35 12.17
N ARG A 84 6.61 -0.44 11.56
CA ARG A 84 6.25 -1.73 11.00
C ARG A 84 6.10 -2.77 12.11
N ILE A 85 4.86 -3.14 12.42
CA ILE A 85 4.52 -4.09 13.49
C ILE A 85 4.47 -5.54 13.05
N LEU A 86 4.34 -5.79 11.73
CA LEU A 86 4.44 -7.12 11.14
C LEU A 86 5.23 -7.06 9.83
N SER A 87 6.13 -8.04 9.64
CA SER A 87 6.88 -8.24 8.41
C SER A 87 6.93 -9.72 8.05
N ARG A 88 6.56 -10.03 6.82
CA ARG A 88 6.64 -11.36 6.21
C ARG A 88 7.41 -11.25 4.89
N PRO A 89 8.71 -11.04 4.94
CA PRO A 89 9.51 -10.88 3.73
C PRO A 89 9.57 -12.18 2.94
N LEU A 90 9.61 -12.05 1.61
CA LEU A 90 9.93 -13.17 0.75
C LEU A 90 11.39 -13.61 1.01
N ASP A 91 11.61 -14.92 1.02
CA ASP A 91 12.97 -15.47 1.13
C ASP A 91 13.87 -14.92 0.02
N ARG A 92 15.09 -14.50 0.38
CA ARG A 92 16.00 -13.86 -0.55
C ARG A 92 16.39 -14.76 -1.73
N ALA A 93 16.54 -16.05 -1.50
CA ALA A 93 16.89 -17.00 -2.56
C ALA A 93 15.70 -17.17 -3.54
N ILE A 94 14.47 -17.14 -3.03
CA ILE A 94 13.26 -17.16 -3.85
C ILE A 94 13.16 -15.87 -4.66
N ALA A 95 13.37 -14.71 -4.05
CA ALA A 95 13.36 -13.42 -4.74
C ALA A 95 14.39 -13.38 -5.89
N HIS A 96 15.62 -13.82 -5.64
CA HIS A 96 16.65 -13.92 -6.69
C HIS A 96 16.28 -14.91 -7.80
N ARG A 97 15.60 -16.01 -7.47
CA ARG A 97 15.17 -17.00 -8.45
C ARG A 97 14.07 -16.43 -9.35
N VAL A 98 13.10 -15.74 -8.78
CA VAL A 98 12.04 -15.05 -9.52
C VAL A 98 12.63 -13.99 -10.44
N HIS A 99 13.56 -13.16 -9.92
CA HIS A 99 14.26 -12.16 -10.71
C HIS A 99 14.96 -12.76 -11.93
N ARG A 100 15.67 -13.87 -11.78
CA ARG A 100 16.38 -14.54 -12.88
C ARG A 100 15.41 -15.07 -13.94
N ILE A 101 14.25 -15.59 -13.53
CA ILE A 101 13.20 -16.05 -14.45
C ILE A 101 12.64 -14.84 -15.21
N ALA A 102 12.27 -13.77 -14.49
CA ALA A 102 11.69 -12.57 -15.09
C ALA A 102 12.64 -11.88 -16.09
N ALA A 103 13.95 -11.91 -15.83
CA ALA A 103 14.97 -11.32 -16.72
C ALA A 103 15.02 -11.96 -18.12
N GLY A 104 14.49 -13.17 -18.28
CA GLY A 104 14.37 -13.85 -19.58
C GLY A 104 13.07 -13.56 -20.33
N HIS A 105 12.20 -12.73 -19.78
CA HIS A 105 10.88 -12.42 -20.34
C HIS A 105 10.69 -10.91 -20.46
N ASP A 106 9.82 -10.47 -21.37
CA ASP A 106 9.42 -9.06 -21.48
C ASP A 106 8.34 -8.73 -20.43
N VAL A 107 8.74 -8.79 -19.18
CA VAL A 107 7.90 -8.48 -18.01
C VAL A 107 8.57 -7.45 -17.14
N THR A 108 7.76 -6.65 -16.46
CA THR A 108 8.21 -5.75 -15.41
C THR A 108 7.78 -6.30 -14.06
N PHE A 109 8.57 -6.09 -13.02
CA PHE A 109 8.15 -6.37 -11.67
C PHE A 109 8.75 -5.36 -10.71
N ASP A 110 8.01 -5.14 -9.63
CA ASP A 110 8.35 -4.20 -8.57
C ASP A 110 8.84 -4.99 -7.36
N ILE A 111 9.79 -4.42 -6.64
CA ILE A 111 10.23 -4.94 -5.35
C ILE A 111 9.76 -3.98 -4.27
N PHE A 112 9.02 -4.50 -3.30
CA PHE A 112 8.62 -3.73 -2.13
C PHE A 112 9.54 -4.04 -0.97
N ALA A 113 10.23 -3.03 -0.47
CA ALA A 113 11.09 -3.12 0.71
C ALA A 113 10.95 -1.86 1.56
N ASP A 114 10.88 -2.04 2.87
CA ASP A 114 10.82 -0.95 3.86
C ASP A 114 9.73 0.11 3.58
N GLY A 115 8.56 -0.35 3.11
CA GLY A 115 7.42 0.52 2.80
C GLY A 115 7.54 1.29 1.49
N GLN A 116 8.60 1.06 0.71
CA GLN A 116 8.89 1.70 -0.57
C GLN A 116 8.73 0.72 -1.74
N CYS A 117 8.54 1.29 -2.94
CA CYS A 117 8.56 0.55 -4.20
C CYS A 117 9.87 0.82 -4.94
N PHE A 118 10.54 -0.22 -5.35
CA PHE A 118 11.77 -0.15 -6.14
C PHE A 118 11.50 -0.73 -7.54
N LEU A 119 11.76 0.11 -8.55
CA LEU A 119 11.64 -0.25 -9.96
C LEU A 119 13.02 -0.36 -10.61
N PRO A 120 13.25 -1.29 -11.54
CA PRO A 120 14.44 -1.28 -12.38
C PRO A 120 14.56 0.03 -13.16
N ARG A 121 15.76 0.60 -13.22
CA ARG A 121 16.04 1.90 -13.87
C ARG A 121 15.58 1.96 -15.33
N SER A 122 15.57 0.83 -16.03
CA SER A 122 15.10 0.70 -17.42
C SER A 122 13.60 0.94 -17.60
N LEU A 123 12.82 0.96 -16.52
CA LEU A 123 11.36 1.15 -16.56
C LEU A 123 10.92 2.61 -16.43
N TYR A 124 11.80 3.50 -15.97
CA TYR A 124 11.44 4.94 -15.86
C TYR A 124 11.13 5.62 -17.20
N THR A 125 11.46 4.99 -18.32
CA THR A 125 11.27 5.54 -19.67
C THR A 125 10.13 4.90 -20.46
N ARG A 126 9.47 3.87 -19.93
CA ARG A 126 8.32 3.22 -20.60
C ARG A 126 7.01 3.69 -19.97
N PRO A 127 5.99 4.07 -20.77
CA PRO A 127 4.63 4.20 -20.26
C PRO A 127 4.15 2.80 -19.85
N VAL A 128 4.05 2.56 -18.55
CA VAL A 128 3.69 1.24 -18.02
C VAL A 128 2.19 1.22 -17.76
N SER A 129 1.46 0.35 -18.44
CA SER A 129 0.18 -0.14 -17.94
C SER A 129 0.51 -1.14 -16.81
N TYR A 130 0.28 -0.76 -15.57
CA TYR A 130 0.57 -1.62 -14.43
C TYR A 130 -0.39 -2.80 -14.40
N THR A 131 0.12 -3.99 -14.63
CA THR A 131 -0.47 -5.21 -14.11
C THR A 131 0.31 -5.53 -12.84
N HIS A 132 -0.32 -5.38 -11.69
CA HIS A 132 0.31 -5.67 -10.40
C HIS A 132 0.54 -7.19 -10.31
N LEU A 133 1.77 -7.63 -10.46
CA LEU A 133 2.22 -8.89 -9.92
C LEU A 133 2.76 -8.60 -8.52
N THR A 134 1.92 -8.81 -7.53
CA THR A 134 2.38 -8.84 -6.14
C THR A 134 2.87 -10.25 -5.87
N LEU A 135 4.16 -10.38 -5.66
CA LEU A 135 4.78 -11.59 -5.13
C LEU A 135 4.90 -11.50 -3.62
#